data_11ede3a989502cb2fde7338513159590
#
_entry.id   11ede3a989502cb2fde7338513159590
#
_cell.length_a   1.000
_cell.length_b   1.000
_cell.length_c   1.000
_cell.angle_alpha   90.00
_cell.angle_beta   90.00
_cell.angle_gamma   90.00
#
_symmetry.space_group_name_H-M   'P 1'
#
loop_
_entity.id
_entity.type
_entity.pdbx_description
1 polymer ?
#
loop_
_entity_poly.entity_id
_entity_poly.type
_entity_poly.pdbx_seq_one_letter_code
_entity_poly.pdbx_strand_id
1 'polypeptide(L)'
;MGAQTFSDERLRFLHRRHNAREVENAIHLLREAGIGNISIDLMFGFPNETIQEWQQDIEHAISLNAEHLSAYSLMYEEGTTLYRLLQQEKIKETDEDTYLRMYEMLIDKMTAAGYEHYEISNFAKPGFRSRHNSSYWHEVPYIGLGAAAHSYRRKPEVMRSWNAADIHKYIQTITEGRTEQEHEILNKETRYNDLITTALRTIDGITLEDIKKEFGDSFYRTLMTEADKHIARQLMVIKDGHLALTRKGLYISDDIMSDFMLV
;
A
#
# COMPACT_ATOMS: atom_id res chain seq x y z
N MET A 1 -10.96 -5.39 -6.97
CA MET A 1 -11.91 -4.65 -7.84
C MET A 1 -11.93 -3.19 -7.40
N GLY A 2 -11.63 -2.27 -8.33
CA GLY A 2 -11.56 -0.84 -8.03
C GLY A 2 -12.94 -0.18 -8.01
N ALA A 3 -13.60 -0.17 -6.86
CA ALA A 3 -14.83 0.60 -6.64
C ALA A 3 -14.55 2.10 -6.58
N GLN A 4 -13.48 2.48 -5.92
CA GLN A 4 -12.96 3.83 -5.67
C GLN A 4 -13.85 4.66 -4.72
N THR A 5 -15.12 4.80 -4.99
CA THR A 5 -16.15 5.50 -4.20
C THR A 5 -17.52 4.99 -4.64
N PHE A 6 -18.55 5.24 -3.84
CA PHE A 6 -19.95 4.99 -4.22
C PHE A 6 -20.67 6.28 -4.60
N SER A 7 -19.95 7.38 -4.81
CA SER A 7 -20.45 8.61 -5.38
C SER A 7 -20.27 8.62 -6.90
N ASP A 8 -21.39 8.60 -7.66
CA ASP A 8 -21.35 8.67 -9.13
C ASP A 8 -20.73 9.98 -9.65
N GLU A 9 -20.78 11.06 -8.85
CA GLU A 9 -20.12 12.32 -9.19
C GLU A 9 -18.60 12.17 -9.13
N ARG A 10 -18.06 11.56 -8.05
CA ARG A 10 -16.62 11.31 -7.90
C ARG A 10 -16.12 10.28 -8.91
N LEU A 11 -16.90 9.25 -9.23
CA LEU A 11 -16.57 8.31 -10.29
C LEU A 11 -16.41 9.01 -11.64
N ARG A 12 -17.32 9.94 -11.99
CA ARG A 12 -17.18 10.77 -13.20
C ARG A 12 -15.98 11.70 -13.14
N PHE A 13 -15.68 12.28 -11.98
CA PHE A 13 -14.49 13.10 -11.76
C PHE A 13 -13.19 12.31 -12.00
N LEU A 14 -13.15 11.05 -11.59
CA LEU A 14 -12.04 10.12 -11.87
C LEU A 14 -12.04 9.54 -13.28
N HIS A 15 -12.95 9.96 -14.16
CA HIS A 15 -13.17 9.38 -15.50
C HIS A 15 -13.40 7.86 -15.47
N ARG A 16 -14.03 7.34 -14.40
CA ARG A 16 -14.42 5.93 -14.32
C ARG A 16 -15.63 5.67 -15.23
N ARG A 17 -15.65 4.50 -15.86
CA ARG A 17 -16.73 4.10 -16.78
C ARG A 17 -17.92 3.49 -16.05
N HIS A 18 -17.72 2.99 -14.84
CA HIS A 18 -18.73 2.37 -14.01
C HIS A 18 -19.39 3.39 -13.05
N ASN A 19 -20.53 3.02 -12.51
CA ASN A 19 -21.25 3.70 -11.45
C ASN A 19 -21.34 2.83 -10.19
N ALA A 20 -21.83 3.38 -9.07
CA ALA A 20 -21.92 2.68 -7.79
C ALA A 20 -22.72 1.37 -7.87
N ARG A 21 -23.88 1.40 -8.57
CA ARG A 21 -24.74 0.22 -8.75
C ARG A 21 -24.05 -0.92 -9.51
N GLU A 22 -23.19 -0.58 -10.46
CA GLU A 22 -22.42 -1.59 -11.21
C GLU A 22 -21.38 -2.29 -10.34
N VAL A 23 -20.84 -1.61 -9.32
CA VAL A 23 -19.98 -2.24 -8.30
C VAL A 23 -20.74 -3.28 -7.50
N GLU A 24 -21.94 -2.94 -6.99
CA GLU A 24 -22.81 -3.88 -6.27
C GLU A 24 -23.17 -5.09 -7.11
N ASN A 25 -23.61 -4.85 -8.36
CA ASN A 25 -23.96 -5.90 -9.30
C ASN A 25 -22.74 -6.81 -9.60
N ALA A 26 -21.54 -6.25 -9.76
CA ALA A 26 -20.34 -7.04 -10.01
C ALA A 26 -20.02 -7.96 -8.83
N ILE A 27 -20.14 -7.47 -7.59
CA ILE A 27 -19.93 -8.30 -6.38
C ILE A 27 -20.97 -9.42 -6.33
N HIS A 28 -22.22 -9.11 -6.61
CA HIS A 28 -23.30 -10.12 -6.64
C HIS A 28 -23.01 -11.22 -7.65
N LEU A 29 -22.65 -10.84 -8.89
CA LEU A 29 -22.30 -11.81 -9.95
C LEU A 29 -21.08 -12.65 -9.60
N LEU A 30 -20.06 -12.05 -8.96
CA LEU A 30 -18.90 -12.79 -8.49
C LEU A 30 -19.29 -13.84 -7.44
N ARG A 31 -20.18 -13.47 -6.49
CA ARG A 31 -20.70 -14.41 -5.48
C ARG A 31 -21.52 -15.54 -6.11
N GLU A 32 -22.40 -15.23 -7.07
CA GLU A 32 -23.16 -16.25 -7.82
C GLU A 32 -22.24 -17.19 -8.60
N ALA A 33 -21.12 -16.69 -9.12
CA ALA A 33 -20.10 -17.51 -9.78
C ALA A 33 -19.23 -18.33 -8.82
N GLY A 34 -19.49 -18.28 -7.50
CA GLY A 34 -18.78 -19.05 -6.48
C GLY A 34 -17.45 -18.41 -6.04
N ILE A 35 -17.18 -17.16 -6.39
CA ILE A 35 -15.97 -16.44 -5.95
C ILE A 35 -16.19 -15.93 -4.53
N GLY A 36 -15.54 -16.61 -3.58
CA GLY A 36 -15.67 -16.35 -2.15
C GLY A 36 -14.65 -15.37 -1.57
N ASN A 37 -13.63 -14.97 -2.32
CA ASN A 37 -12.58 -14.02 -1.87
C ASN A 37 -12.55 -12.81 -2.79
N ILE A 38 -13.11 -11.71 -2.34
CA ILE A 38 -13.26 -10.46 -3.10
C ILE A 38 -12.52 -9.35 -2.37
N SER A 39 -11.73 -8.59 -3.11
CA SER A 39 -11.11 -7.34 -2.65
C SER A 39 -11.76 -6.14 -3.33
N ILE A 40 -12.03 -5.08 -2.55
CA ILE A 40 -12.56 -3.80 -3.02
C ILE A 40 -11.51 -2.73 -2.74
N ASP A 41 -11.28 -1.84 -3.70
CA ASP A 41 -10.39 -0.70 -3.51
C ASP A 41 -11.24 0.58 -3.43
N LEU A 42 -11.03 1.36 -2.37
CA LEU A 42 -11.62 2.67 -2.16
C LEU A 42 -10.55 3.76 -2.22
N MET A 43 -11.01 4.98 -2.47
CA MET A 43 -10.20 6.20 -2.37
C MET A 43 -10.93 7.22 -1.51
N PHE A 44 -10.17 8.05 -0.79
CA PHE A 44 -10.67 9.14 0.03
C PHE A 44 -9.80 10.39 -0.09
N GLY A 45 -10.26 11.50 0.46
CA GLY A 45 -9.57 12.78 0.36
C GLY A 45 -9.79 13.48 -0.98
N PHE A 46 -10.94 13.25 -1.61
CA PHE A 46 -11.33 13.99 -2.82
C PHE A 46 -11.51 15.48 -2.54
N PRO A 47 -11.31 16.36 -3.55
CA PRO A 47 -11.65 17.77 -3.41
C PRO A 47 -13.06 17.95 -2.90
N ASN A 48 -13.21 18.73 -1.82
CA ASN A 48 -14.48 19.01 -1.15
C ASN A 48 -15.19 17.78 -0.55
N GLU A 49 -14.52 16.66 -0.39
CA GLU A 49 -15.11 15.51 0.29
C GLU A 49 -15.32 15.80 1.78
N THR A 50 -16.54 15.55 2.24
CA THR A 50 -16.88 15.68 3.65
C THR A 50 -16.64 14.39 4.42
N ILE A 51 -16.41 14.51 5.72
CA ILE A 51 -16.30 13.34 6.63
C ILE A 51 -17.55 12.45 6.54
N GLN A 52 -18.73 13.03 6.39
CA GLN A 52 -20.00 12.30 6.27
C GLN A 52 -20.09 11.48 4.98
N GLU A 53 -19.66 12.02 3.87
CA GLU A 53 -19.63 11.30 2.58
C GLU A 53 -18.62 10.13 2.62
N TRP A 54 -17.42 10.35 3.18
CA TRP A 54 -16.46 9.29 3.40
C TRP A 54 -17.01 8.20 4.34
N GLN A 55 -17.72 8.60 5.40
CA GLN A 55 -18.39 7.65 6.27
C GLN A 55 -19.39 6.78 5.53
N GLN A 56 -20.18 7.36 4.62
CA GLN A 56 -21.13 6.61 3.81
C GLN A 56 -20.43 5.61 2.88
N ASP A 57 -19.32 5.99 2.27
CA ASP A 57 -18.54 5.09 1.42
C ASP A 57 -17.97 3.89 2.21
N ILE A 58 -17.45 4.12 3.43
CA ILE A 58 -16.97 3.04 4.31
C ILE A 58 -18.13 2.10 4.70
N GLU A 59 -19.26 2.66 5.15
CA GLU A 59 -20.42 1.88 5.58
C GLU A 59 -21.00 1.05 4.43
N HIS A 60 -21.04 1.62 3.23
CA HIS A 60 -21.45 0.91 2.02
C HIS A 60 -20.50 -0.24 1.72
N ALA A 61 -19.17 0.00 1.72
CA ALA A 61 -18.18 -1.05 1.50
C ALA A 61 -18.29 -2.19 2.52
N ILE A 62 -18.50 -1.88 3.81
CA ILE A 62 -18.74 -2.87 4.86
C ILE A 62 -19.99 -3.70 4.56
N SER A 63 -21.08 -3.07 4.10
CA SER A 63 -22.35 -3.75 3.77
C SER A 63 -22.21 -4.77 2.65
N LEU A 64 -21.28 -4.57 1.72
CA LEU A 64 -20.97 -5.50 0.62
C LEU A 64 -20.23 -6.76 1.10
N ASN A 65 -19.77 -6.77 2.35
CA ASN A 65 -19.19 -7.93 3.03
C ASN A 65 -18.02 -8.58 2.28
N ALA A 66 -17.20 -7.77 1.58
CA ALA A 66 -15.99 -8.23 0.93
C ALA A 66 -14.96 -8.77 1.96
N GLU A 67 -14.09 -9.67 1.54
CA GLU A 67 -13.07 -10.28 2.42
C GLU A 67 -11.88 -9.36 2.66
N HIS A 68 -11.63 -8.46 1.72
CA HIS A 68 -10.50 -7.54 1.76
C HIS A 68 -10.91 -6.16 1.26
N LEU A 69 -10.33 -5.12 1.83
CA LEU A 69 -10.52 -3.74 1.41
C LEU A 69 -9.16 -3.03 1.42
N SER A 70 -8.86 -2.37 0.29
CA SER A 70 -7.77 -1.39 0.22
C SER A 70 -8.38 0.01 0.20
N ALA A 71 -7.85 0.94 0.98
CA ALA A 71 -8.28 2.33 0.96
C ALA A 71 -7.07 3.24 0.81
N TYR A 72 -7.04 3.97 -0.29
CA TYR A 72 -5.94 4.84 -0.66
C TYR A 72 -6.36 6.30 -0.58
N SER A 73 -5.43 7.13 -0.16
CA SER A 73 -5.59 8.56 -0.29
C SER A 73 -5.49 8.99 -1.76
N LEU A 74 -6.26 10.01 -2.13
CA LEU A 74 -6.10 10.64 -3.42
C LEU A 74 -4.77 11.40 -3.47
N MET A 75 -3.89 11.02 -4.38
CA MET A 75 -2.60 11.68 -4.59
C MET A 75 -2.63 12.54 -5.84
N TYR A 76 -1.92 13.69 -5.77
CA TYR A 76 -1.81 14.66 -6.86
C TYR A 76 -0.43 14.52 -7.51
N GLU A 77 -0.27 13.54 -8.37
CA GLU A 77 1.01 13.25 -9.03
C GLU A 77 1.27 14.19 -10.21
N GLU A 78 2.50 14.69 -10.29
CA GLU A 78 2.97 15.53 -11.38
C GLU A 78 2.73 14.88 -12.75
N GLY A 79 2.34 15.68 -13.73
CA GLY A 79 2.01 15.20 -15.08
C GLY A 79 0.57 14.72 -15.25
N THR A 80 -0.20 14.50 -14.17
CA THR A 80 -1.61 14.12 -14.24
C THR A 80 -2.55 15.30 -14.50
N THR A 81 -3.75 15.01 -14.97
CA THR A 81 -4.80 16.04 -15.12
C THR A 81 -5.21 16.62 -13.77
N LEU A 82 -5.25 15.79 -12.73
CA LEU A 82 -5.61 16.19 -11.37
C LEU A 82 -4.60 17.18 -10.81
N TYR A 83 -3.30 16.91 -10.95
CA TYR A 83 -2.24 17.83 -10.55
C TYR A 83 -2.33 19.18 -11.28
N ARG A 84 -2.64 19.17 -12.58
CA ARG A 84 -2.84 20.41 -13.34
C ARG A 84 -4.03 21.23 -12.84
N LEU A 85 -5.13 20.59 -12.42
CA LEU A 85 -6.28 21.28 -11.84
C LEU A 85 -5.94 21.93 -10.49
N LEU A 86 -5.14 21.23 -9.67
CA LEU A 86 -4.62 21.75 -8.41
C LEU A 86 -3.73 22.98 -8.64
N GLN A 87 -2.75 22.89 -9.55
CA GLN A 87 -1.86 24.01 -9.91
C GLN A 87 -2.61 25.23 -10.48
N GLN A 88 -3.75 25.00 -11.10
CA GLN A 88 -4.62 26.07 -11.61
C GLN A 88 -5.62 26.58 -10.56
N GLU A 89 -5.50 26.15 -9.32
CA GLU A 89 -6.38 26.49 -8.19
C GLU A 89 -7.89 26.19 -8.49
N LYS A 90 -8.17 25.30 -9.44
CA LYS A 90 -9.54 24.87 -9.76
C LYS A 90 -10.11 23.86 -8.77
N ILE A 91 -9.24 23.18 -8.05
CA ILE A 91 -9.54 22.28 -6.95
C ILE A 91 -8.57 22.57 -5.81
N LYS A 92 -8.93 22.13 -4.61
CA LYS A 92 -8.09 22.20 -3.42
C LYS A 92 -7.91 20.81 -2.84
N GLU A 93 -6.73 20.55 -2.33
CA GLU A 93 -6.48 19.38 -1.48
C GLU A 93 -7.31 19.44 -0.21
N THR A 94 -7.66 18.26 0.29
CA THR A 94 -8.21 18.11 1.63
C THR A 94 -7.13 18.50 2.64
N ASP A 95 -7.49 19.29 3.65
CA ASP A 95 -6.55 19.70 4.69
C ASP A 95 -6.13 18.50 5.55
N GLU A 96 -4.93 18.60 6.15
CA GLU A 96 -4.31 17.52 6.92
C GLU A 96 -5.18 17.04 8.09
N ASP A 97 -5.85 17.94 8.81
CA ASP A 97 -6.70 17.58 9.95
C ASP A 97 -7.92 16.78 9.50
N THR A 98 -8.56 17.20 8.41
CA THR A 98 -9.68 16.46 7.81
C THR A 98 -9.22 15.11 7.28
N TYR A 99 -8.07 15.08 6.63
CA TYR A 99 -7.46 13.86 6.12
C TYR A 99 -7.17 12.85 7.24
N LEU A 100 -6.54 13.30 8.32
CA LEU A 100 -6.27 12.46 9.48
C LEU A 100 -7.56 11.91 10.08
N ARG A 101 -8.61 12.73 10.23
CA ARG A 101 -9.92 12.30 10.73
C ARG A 101 -10.59 11.27 9.82
N MET A 102 -10.44 11.40 8.50
CA MET A 102 -10.93 10.40 7.54
C MET A 102 -10.23 9.06 7.72
N TYR A 103 -8.91 9.08 7.89
CA TYR A 103 -8.11 7.87 8.10
C TYR A 103 -8.42 7.21 9.46
N GLU A 104 -8.53 7.99 10.52
CA GLU A 104 -8.92 7.46 11.84
C GLU A 104 -10.31 6.81 11.80
N MET A 105 -11.27 7.46 11.15
CA MET A 105 -12.63 6.91 10.98
C MET A 105 -12.59 5.59 10.18
N LEU A 106 -11.79 5.50 9.14
CA LEU A 106 -11.60 4.27 8.37
C LEU A 106 -11.12 3.12 9.27
N ILE A 107 -10.04 3.35 10.02
CA ILE A 107 -9.48 2.35 10.93
C ILE A 107 -10.54 1.89 11.96
N ASP A 108 -11.23 2.84 12.59
CA ASP A 108 -12.21 2.53 13.64
C ASP A 108 -13.41 1.74 13.09
N LYS A 109 -13.97 2.15 11.95
CA LYS A 109 -15.11 1.47 11.36
C LYS A 109 -14.77 0.08 10.83
N MET A 110 -13.63 -0.05 10.15
CA MET A 110 -13.19 -1.34 9.61
C MET A 110 -12.86 -2.33 10.73
N THR A 111 -12.15 -1.90 11.78
CA THR A 111 -11.86 -2.75 12.93
C THR A 111 -13.13 -3.13 13.71
N ALA A 112 -14.07 -2.21 13.90
CA ALA A 112 -15.37 -2.50 14.52
C ALA A 112 -16.20 -3.51 13.69
N ALA A 113 -16.03 -3.53 12.37
CA ALA A 113 -16.65 -4.49 11.47
C ALA A 113 -15.91 -5.85 11.39
N GLY A 114 -14.85 -6.05 12.20
CA GLY A 114 -14.12 -7.31 12.31
C GLY A 114 -12.99 -7.49 11.29
N TYR A 115 -12.56 -6.42 10.61
CA TYR A 115 -11.39 -6.47 9.75
C TYR A 115 -10.11 -6.21 10.55
N GLU A 116 -9.04 -6.89 10.17
CA GLU A 116 -7.68 -6.59 10.61
C GLU A 116 -7.12 -5.45 9.78
N HIS A 117 -6.66 -4.37 10.40
CA HIS A 117 -5.83 -3.35 9.75
C HIS A 117 -4.39 -3.86 9.73
N TYR A 118 -3.99 -4.57 8.68
CA TYR A 118 -2.73 -5.31 8.65
C TYR A 118 -1.59 -4.60 7.91
N GLU A 119 -1.91 -3.56 7.17
CA GLU A 119 -0.97 -2.67 6.49
C GLU A 119 -1.61 -1.28 6.34
N ILE A 120 -0.83 -0.23 6.16
CA ILE A 120 -1.26 1.17 6.18
C ILE A 120 -2.58 1.41 5.42
N SER A 121 -2.72 0.84 4.23
CA SER A 121 -3.88 1.03 3.35
C SER A 121 -4.80 -0.18 3.25
N ASN A 122 -4.48 -1.30 3.91
CA ASN A 122 -5.13 -2.58 3.66
C ASN A 122 -5.78 -3.18 4.90
N PHE A 123 -7.01 -3.62 4.71
CA PHE A 123 -7.86 -4.24 5.71
C PHE A 123 -8.36 -5.60 5.21
N ALA A 124 -8.37 -6.62 6.05
CA ALA A 124 -8.84 -7.93 5.68
C ALA A 124 -9.59 -8.61 6.82
N LYS A 125 -10.57 -9.44 6.50
CA LYS A 125 -11.09 -10.39 7.48
C LYS A 125 -9.99 -11.37 7.87
N PRO A 126 -10.02 -11.95 9.09
CA PRO A 126 -9.02 -12.94 9.51
C PRO A 126 -8.82 -14.04 8.48
N GLY A 127 -7.57 -14.27 8.06
CA GLY A 127 -7.21 -15.26 7.05
C GLY A 127 -7.32 -14.80 5.59
N PHE A 128 -7.73 -13.55 5.31
CA PHE A 128 -7.92 -13.02 3.96
C PHE A 128 -6.95 -11.89 3.58
N ARG A 129 -5.85 -11.73 4.34
CA ARG A 129 -4.78 -10.80 3.94
C ARG A 129 -4.32 -11.10 2.51
N SER A 130 -4.05 -10.06 1.71
CA SER A 130 -3.59 -10.21 0.32
C SER A 130 -2.24 -10.94 0.28
N ARG A 131 -2.22 -12.15 -0.27
CA ARG A 131 -0.97 -12.92 -0.44
C ARG A 131 -0.01 -12.22 -1.39
N HIS A 132 -0.55 -11.63 -2.44
CA HIS A 132 0.26 -10.92 -3.44
C HIS A 132 0.98 -9.73 -2.81
N ASN A 133 0.25 -8.83 -2.13
CA ASN A 133 0.85 -7.67 -1.47
C ASN A 133 1.82 -8.10 -0.35
N SER A 134 1.42 -9.05 0.48
CA SER A 134 2.27 -9.58 1.57
C SER A 134 3.59 -10.15 1.05
N SER A 135 3.61 -10.72 -0.17
CA SER A 135 4.83 -11.24 -0.77
C SER A 135 5.88 -10.15 -0.99
N TYR A 136 5.48 -8.94 -1.36
CA TYR A 136 6.40 -7.81 -1.49
C TYR A 136 6.96 -7.37 -0.14
N TRP A 137 6.12 -7.28 0.88
CA TRP A 137 6.52 -6.83 2.22
C TRP A 137 7.41 -7.83 2.97
N HIS A 138 7.37 -9.11 2.56
CA HIS A 138 8.21 -10.18 3.13
C HIS A 138 9.35 -10.61 2.20
N GLU A 139 9.74 -9.77 1.26
CA GLU A 139 10.84 -10.02 0.31
C GLU A 139 10.76 -11.39 -0.41
N VAL A 140 9.55 -11.89 -0.69
CA VAL A 140 9.38 -13.14 -1.43
C VAL A 140 9.78 -12.93 -2.89
N PRO A 141 10.66 -13.78 -3.46
CA PRO A 141 11.04 -13.67 -4.86
C PRO A 141 9.84 -13.77 -5.81
N TYR A 142 9.84 -12.93 -6.85
CA TYR A 142 8.79 -12.91 -7.86
C TYR A 142 9.34 -12.63 -9.25
N ILE A 143 8.58 -13.00 -10.27
CA ILE A 143 8.87 -12.72 -11.69
C ILE A 143 7.81 -11.77 -12.22
N GLY A 144 8.24 -10.64 -12.75
CA GLY A 144 7.39 -9.68 -13.41
C GLY A 144 7.19 -10.01 -14.90
N LEU A 145 5.94 -10.06 -15.33
CA LEU A 145 5.54 -10.30 -16.72
C LEU A 145 4.87 -9.05 -17.28
N GLY A 146 5.35 -8.60 -18.43
CA GLY A 146 4.84 -7.41 -19.11
C GLY A 146 5.87 -6.29 -19.20
N ALA A 147 5.58 -5.25 -20.02
CA ALA A 147 6.39 -4.05 -20.12
C ALA A 147 6.47 -3.35 -18.76
N ALA A 148 7.62 -2.78 -18.41
CA ALA A 148 7.93 -2.15 -17.13
C ALA A 148 7.79 -3.07 -15.90
N ALA A 149 7.46 -4.35 -16.04
CA ALA A 149 7.28 -5.23 -14.89
C ALA A 149 8.62 -5.54 -14.22
N HIS A 150 8.62 -5.47 -12.89
CA HIS A 150 9.79 -5.74 -12.04
C HIS A 150 9.80 -7.20 -11.60
N SER A 151 11.01 -7.72 -11.40
CA SER A 151 11.27 -9.03 -10.81
C SER A 151 12.23 -8.88 -9.63
N TYR A 152 12.11 -9.76 -8.64
CA TYR A 152 12.99 -9.80 -7.48
C TYR A 152 13.48 -11.22 -7.21
N ARG A 153 14.77 -11.39 -6.98
CA ARG A 153 15.37 -12.68 -6.61
C ARG A 153 16.35 -12.53 -5.45
N ARG A 154 16.51 -13.58 -4.65
CA ARG A 154 17.44 -13.62 -3.51
C ARG A 154 18.67 -14.48 -3.74
N LYS A 155 18.70 -15.32 -4.79
CA LYS A 155 19.82 -16.23 -5.09
C LYS A 155 20.16 -16.21 -6.59
N PRO A 156 21.42 -16.37 -7.01
CA PRO A 156 22.63 -16.46 -6.14
C PRO A 156 22.96 -15.15 -5.42
N GLU A 157 22.53 -14.01 -5.97
CA GLU A 157 22.66 -12.66 -5.43
C GLU A 157 21.29 -12.03 -5.30
N VAL A 158 21.13 -11.11 -4.34
CA VAL A 158 19.90 -10.33 -4.21
C VAL A 158 19.87 -9.28 -5.33
N MET A 159 18.85 -9.34 -6.17
CA MET A 159 18.76 -8.53 -7.38
C MET A 159 17.34 -8.13 -7.70
N ARG A 160 17.17 -6.91 -8.13
CA ARG A 160 15.98 -6.45 -8.88
C ARG A 160 16.30 -6.41 -10.37
N SER A 161 15.31 -6.72 -11.20
CA SER A 161 15.36 -6.48 -12.63
C SER A 161 14.01 -5.97 -13.13
N TRP A 162 14.00 -5.25 -14.24
CA TRP A 162 12.78 -4.74 -14.83
C TRP A 162 12.84 -4.83 -16.33
N ASN A 163 11.69 -5.11 -16.92
CA ASN A 163 11.53 -5.18 -18.36
C ASN A 163 11.49 -3.76 -18.95
N ALA A 164 11.81 -3.62 -20.22
CA ALA A 164 11.71 -2.36 -20.96
C ALA A 164 10.29 -1.76 -20.76
N ALA A 165 10.22 -0.46 -20.44
CA ALA A 165 8.95 0.23 -20.24
C ALA A 165 8.17 0.44 -21.54
N ASP A 166 8.86 0.51 -22.69
CA ASP A 166 8.26 0.61 -24.01
C ASP A 166 7.56 -0.71 -24.38
N ILE A 167 6.25 -0.63 -24.58
CA ILE A 167 5.40 -1.80 -24.86
C ILE A 167 5.73 -2.46 -26.23
N HIS A 168 6.10 -1.64 -27.23
CA HIS A 168 6.46 -2.16 -28.56
C HIS A 168 7.80 -2.88 -28.51
N LYS A 169 8.78 -2.30 -27.83
CA LYS A 169 10.09 -2.90 -27.59
C LYS A 169 9.97 -4.20 -26.82
N TYR A 170 9.14 -4.22 -25.75
CA TYR A 170 8.88 -5.44 -24.98
C TYR A 170 8.27 -6.54 -25.85
N ILE A 171 7.23 -6.26 -26.64
CA ILE A 171 6.58 -7.23 -27.53
C ILE A 171 7.58 -7.76 -28.55
N GLN A 172 8.37 -6.87 -29.19
CA GLN A 172 9.36 -7.25 -30.17
C GLN A 172 10.40 -8.23 -29.60
N THR A 173 11.02 -7.88 -28.47
CA THR A 173 12.07 -8.72 -27.85
C THR A 173 11.55 -10.08 -27.43
N ILE A 174 10.34 -10.15 -26.85
CA ILE A 174 9.71 -11.43 -26.48
C ILE A 174 9.39 -12.27 -27.73
N THR A 175 8.89 -11.66 -28.79
CA THR A 175 8.60 -12.36 -30.06
C THR A 175 9.86 -12.93 -30.70
N GLU A 176 10.98 -12.27 -30.54
CA GLU A 176 12.30 -12.73 -31.01
C GLU A 176 12.95 -13.76 -30.05
N GLY A 177 12.24 -14.20 -29.00
CA GLY A 177 12.75 -15.16 -28.01
C GLY A 177 13.83 -14.60 -27.08
N ARG A 178 13.91 -13.28 -26.95
CA ARG A 178 14.86 -12.58 -26.08
C ARG A 178 14.11 -11.88 -24.95
N THR A 179 14.81 -11.65 -23.84
CA THR A 179 14.37 -10.75 -22.77
C THR A 179 15.35 -9.59 -22.69
N GLU A 180 14.86 -8.37 -22.76
CA GLU A 180 15.67 -7.17 -22.52
C GLU A 180 15.27 -6.61 -21.16
N GLN A 181 16.16 -6.80 -20.20
CA GLN A 181 15.95 -6.40 -18.81
C GLN A 181 17.15 -5.58 -18.34
N GLU A 182 16.84 -4.52 -17.63
CA GLU A 182 17.82 -3.86 -16.78
C GLU A 182 17.82 -4.55 -15.41
N HIS A 183 18.91 -4.44 -14.66
CA HIS A 183 19.03 -5.06 -13.36
C HIS A 183 19.93 -4.26 -12.42
N GLU A 184 19.69 -4.43 -11.15
CA GLU A 184 20.44 -3.86 -10.04
C GLU A 184 20.75 -4.95 -9.02
N ILE A 185 22.03 -5.13 -8.67
CA ILE A 185 22.45 -5.98 -7.56
C ILE A 185 22.34 -5.14 -6.29
N LEU A 186 21.53 -5.60 -5.34
CA LEU A 186 21.25 -4.86 -4.12
C LEU A 186 22.37 -5.09 -3.09
N ASN A 187 23.05 -4.01 -2.75
CA ASN A 187 23.99 -4.03 -1.65
C ASN A 187 23.28 -4.14 -0.29
N LYS A 188 24.04 -4.20 0.79
CA LYS A 188 23.51 -4.45 2.13
C LYS A 188 22.68 -3.28 2.67
N GLU A 189 23.11 -2.04 2.40
CA GLU A 189 22.41 -0.82 2.79
C GLU A 189 21.10 -0.68 2.04
N THR A 190 21.09 -0.88 0.74
CA THR A 190 19.86 -0.84 -0.09
C THR A 190 18.84 -1.87 0.41
N ARG A 191 19.28 -3.11 0.68
CA ARG A 191 18.41 -4.16 1.23
C ARG A 191 17.85 -3.81 2.60
N TYR A 192 18.67 -3.20 3.46
CA TYR A 192 18.21 -2.73 4.76
C TYR A 192 17.14 -1.63 4.60
N ASN A 193 17.39 -0.64 3.75
CA ASN A 193 16.43 0.43 3.47
C ASN A 193 15.11 -0.11 2.89
N ASP A 194 15.18 -1.07 1.95
CA ASP A 194 14.01 -1.75 1.41
C ASP A 194 13.21 -2.45 2.52
N LEU A 195 13.89 -3.16 3.42
CA LEU A 195 13.24 -3.85 4.55
C LEU A 195 12.54 -2.85 5.48
N ILE A 196 13.18 -1.72 5.81
CA ILE A 196 12.57 -0.67 6.64
C ILE A 196 11.25 -0.20 6.01
N THR A 197 11.29 0.18 4.73
CA THR A 197 10.11 0.73 4.04
C THR A 197 8.99 -0.28 3.82
N THR A 198 9.31 -1.56 3.71
CA THR A 198 8.31 -2.59 3.49
C THR A 198 7.74 -3.15 4.80
N ALA A 199 8.60 -3.46 5.78
CA ALA A 199 8.16 -4.09 7.02
C ALA A 199 7.40 -3.13 7.94
N LEU A 200 7.85 -1.87 8.07
CA LEU A 200 7.17 -0.89 8.93
C LEU A 200 5.80 -0.45 8.40
N ARG A 201 5.47 -0.74 7.15
CA ARG A 201 4.11 -0.54 6.63
C ARG A 201 3.11 -1.53 7.22
N THR A 202 3.58 -2.65 7.75
CA THR A 202 2.73 -3.75 8.22
C THR A 202 2.62 -3.78 9.74
N ILE A 203 1.52 -4.34 10.24
CA ILE A 203 1.33 -4.58 11.68
C ILE A 203 2.38 -5.57 12.23
N ASP A 204 2.93 -6.43 11.36
CA ASP A 204 3.92 -7.42 11.75
C ASP A 204 5.28 -6.77 12.04
N GLY A 205 5.59 -5.64 11.40
CA GLY A 205 6.80 -4.86 11.66
C GLY A 205 8.09 -5.59 11.30
N ILE A 206 9.20 -5.14 11.89
CA ILE A 206 10.56 -5.68 11.66
C ILE A 206 10.88 -6.73 12.70
N THR A 207 11.24 -7.94 12.29
CA THR A 207 11.77 -8.98 13.16
C THR A 207 13.21 -8.62 13.58
N LEU A 208 13.42 -8.32 14.85
CA LEU A 208 14.71 -7.87 15.37
C LEU A 208 15.82 -8.92 15.23
N GLU A 209 15.48 -10.20 15.33
CA GLU A 209 16.43 -11.30 15.13
C GLU A 209 16.91 -11.37 13.68
N ASP A 210 16.03 -11.15 12.71
CA ASP A 210 16.38 -11.18 11.27
C ASP A 210 17.34 -10.04 10.92
N ILE A 211 17.19 -8.86 11.53
CA ILE A 211 18.16 -7.77 11.36
C ILE A 211 19.57 -8.20 11.80
N LYS A 212 19.70 -8.81 12.96
CA LYS A 212 21.00 -9.31 13.42
C LYS A 212 21.59 -10.38 12.50
N LYS A 213 20.75 -11.31 12.07
CA LYS A 213 21.16 -12.46 11.25
C LYS A 213 21.57 -12.03 9.83
N GLU A 214 20.79 -11.18 9.19
CA GLU A 214 21.03 -10.80 7.79
C GLU A 214 21.99 -9.61 7.66
N PHE A 215 21.91 -8.63 8.57
CA PHE A 215 22.68 -7.38 8.47
C PHE A 215 23.80 -7.27 9.50
N GLY A 216 23.70 -7.98 10.62
CA GLY A 216 24.71 -8.01 11.68
C GLY A 216 24.51 -6.94 12.75
N ASP A 217 25.39 -6.97 13.78
CA ASP A 217 25.24 -6.16 15.00
C ASP A 217 25.34 -4.65 14.77
N SER A 218 26.04 -4.20 13.73
CA SER A 218 26.17 -2.77 13.44
C SER A 218 24.81 -2.19 13.04
N PHE A 219 24.16 -2.80 12.05
CA PHE A 219 22.82 -2.39 11.60
C PHE A 219 21.78 -2.49 12.71
N TYR A 220 21.84 -3.56 13.50
CA TYR A 220 20.95 -3.71 14.64
C TYR A 220 21.10 -2.58 15.67
N ARG A 221 22.34 -2.19 16.00
CA ARG A 221 22.57 -1.07 16.92
C ARG A 221 22.06 0.25 16.36
N THR A 222 22.29 0.52 15.08
CA THR A 222 21.76 1.72 14.42
C THR A 222 20.24 1.73 14.46
N LEU A 223 19.59 0.61 14.08
CA LEU A 223 18.14 0.45 14.17
C LEU A 223 17.62 0.75 15.58
N MET A 224 18.20 0.13 16.61
CA MET A 224 17.74 0.30 17.99
C MET A 224 17.94 1.71 18.51
N THR A 225 19.07 2.36 18.14
CA THR A 225 19.32 3.75 18.54
C THR A 225 18.24 4.71 18.01
N GLU A 226 17.78 4.48 16.78
CA GLU A 226 16.70 5.28 16.21
C GLU A 226 15.32 4.88 16.77
N ALA A 227 15.08 3.58 16.90
CA ALA A 227 13.84 3.05 17.47
C ALA A 227 13.56 3.58 18.88
N ASP A 228 14.57 3.68 19.74
CA ASP A 228 14.42 4.17 21.12
C ASP A 228 13.85 5.61 21.16
N LYS A 229 14.21 6.47 20.20
CA LYS A 229 13.68 7.83 20.09
C LYS A 229 12.17 7.82 19.80
N HIS A 230 11.74 6.96 18.86
CA HIS A 230 10.34 6.82 18.48
C HIS A 230 9.51 6.09 19.52
N ILE A 231 10.08 5.10 20.21
CA ILE A 231 9.44 4.40 21.33
C ILE A 231 9.18 5.37 22.48
N ALA A 232 10.16 6.23 22.84
CA ALA A 232 10.00 7.25 23.86
C ALA A 232 8.85 8.24 23.55
N ARG A 233 8.58 8.47 22.25
CA ARG A 233 7.46 9.32 21.75
C ARG A 233 6.15 8.53 21.58
N GLN A 234 6.14 7.25 21.90
CA GLN A 234 5.00 6.33 21.71
C GLN A 234 4.57 6.17 20.23
N LEU A 235 5.48 6.36 19.31
CA LEU A 235 5.26 6.19 17.87
C LEU A 235 5.56 4.76 17.40
N MET A 236 6.42 4.06 18.13
CA MET A 236 6.78 2.67 17.88
C MET A 236 6.68 1.84 19.16
N VAL A 237 6.63 0.53 18.98
CA VAL A 237 6.59 -0.46 20.05
C VAL A 237 7.40 -1.69 19.68
N ILE A 238 8.05 -2.30 20.68
CA ILE A 238 8.62 -3.65 20.53
C ILE A 238 7.66 -4.62 21.22
N LYS A 239 7.16 -5.58 20.47
CA LYS A 239 6.29 -6.65 20.96
C LYS A 239 6.71 -7.98 20.34
N ASP A 240 6.86 -9.00 21.15
CA ASP A 240 7.20 -10.38 20.73
C ASP A 240 8.42 -10.46 19.79
N GLY A 241 9.44 -9.59 20.01
CA GLY A 241 10.65 -9.52 19.18
C GLY A 241 10.50 -8.75 17.87
N HIS A 242 9.36 -8.10 17.65
CA HIS A 242 9.07 -7.28 16.48
C HIS A 242 9.03 -5.79 16.85
N LEU A 243 9.65 -4.96 16.02
CA LEU A 243 9.58 -3.50 16.09
C LEU A 243 8.51 -3.04 15.09
N ALA A 244 7.44 -2.44 15.56
CA ALA A 244 6.32 -2.00 14.73
C ALA A 244 5.87 -0.58 15.07
N LEU A 245 5.19 0.06 14.13
CA LEU A 245 4.51 1.35 14.36
C LEU A 245 3.32 1.16 15.28
N THR A 246 3.11 2.12 16.17
CA THR A 246 1.83 2.26 16.88
C THR A 246 0.81 2.94 15.96
N ARG A 247 -0.47 2.94 16.33
CA ARG A 247 -1.49 3.72 15.61
C ARG A 247 -1.07 5.19 15.43
N LYS A 248 -0.48 5.80 16.47
CA LYS A 248 0.04 7.17 16.41
C LYS A 248 1.21 7.31 15.43
N GLY A 249 2.07 6.29 15.35
CA GLY A 249 3.18 6.25 14.40
C GLY A 249 2.75 6.10 12.95
N LEU A 250 1.62 5.43 12.69
CA LEU A 250 1.10 5.27 11.32
C LEU A 250 0.83 6.61 10.63
N TYR A 251 0.43 7.64 11.38
CA TYR A 251 0.07 8.95 10.82
C TYR A 251 1.27 9.73 10.25
N ILE A 252 2.48 9.40 10.70
CA ILE A 252 3.75 9.99 10.25
C ILE A 252 4.74 8.89 9.86
N SER A 253 4.22 7.81 9.28
CA SER A 253 4.99 6.61 8.96
C SER A 253 6.17 6.90 8.00
N ASP A 254 5.97 7.78 7.02
CA ASP A 254 6.99 8.10 6.03
C ASP A 254 8.17 8.85 6.68
N ASP A 255 7.89 9.80 7.58
CA ASP A 255 8.92 10.50 8.35
C ASP A 255 9.70 9.53 9.23
N ILE A 256 8.96 8.65 9.95
CA ILE A 256 9.60 7.63 10.79
C ILE A 256 10.48 6.71 9.95
N MET A 257 9.98 6.18 8.85
CA MET A 257 10.76 5.30 7.96
C MET A 257 12.00 6.02 7.42
N SER A 258 11.89 7.30 7.07
CA SER A 258 13.02 8.12 6.60
C SER A 258 14.14 8.23 7.63
N ASP A 259 13.80 8.35 8.93
CA ASP A 259 14.78 8.45 10.01
C ASP A 259 15.65 7.18 10.16
N PHE A 260 15.17 6.02 9.69
CA PHE A 260 15.91 4.75 9.69
C PHE A 260 16.78 4.51 8.46
N MET A 261 16.64 5.34 7.40
CA MET A 261 17.37 5.12 6.15
C MET A 261 18.87 5.36 6.33
N LEU A 262 19.65 4.47 5.74
CA LEU A 262 21.09 4.64 5.61
C LEU A 262 21.40 5.29 4.26
N VAL A 263 22.16 6.39 4.30
CA VAL A 263 22.56 7.18 3.13
C VAL A 263 24.02 6.93 2.80
#